data_931a4acf51d67324643d129a18fd2934
#
_entry.id   931a4acf51d67324643d129a18fd2934
#
_cell.length_a   1.000
_cell.length_b   1.000
_cell.length_c   1.000
_cell.angle_alpha   90.00
_cell.angle_beta   90.00
_cell.angle_gamma   90.00
#
_symmetry.space_group_name_H-M   'P 1'
#
loop_
_entity.id
_entity.type
_entity.pdbx_description
1 polymer ?
#
loop_
_entity_poly.entity_id
_entity_poly.type
_entity_poly.pdbx_seq_one_letter_code
_entity_poly.pdbx_strand_id
1 'polypeptide(L)'
;MKTLYLVGGPMGVGKTSVCQLLKRRLDRCAFLDGDWCWDMDPFVVNDETKGMVLDNICFVLDRFLHCTEFENVVFCWVLYQQGIWDAILSRLDTRGWRVVRAALVASPEALVRRLQGDIAAGRRQPDVIPRSLARLPLYEKLDVLQIDTSERSAEETAGCLAFYGRYGTMPSR
;
A
#
# COMPACT_ATOMS: atom_id res chain seq x y z
N MET A 1 -19.57 -3.37 8.33
CA MET A 1 -18.96 -2.02 8.45
C MET A 1 -18.00 -1.87 7.29
N LYS A 2 -18.20 -0.86 6.45
CA LYS A 2 -17.36 -0.61 5.27
C LYS A 2 -15.94 -0.21 5.70
N THR A 3 -14.91 -0.73 5.02
CA THR A 3 -13.50 -0.47 5.39
C THR A 3 -12.66 -0.10 4.18
N LEU A 4 -11.96 1.04 4.29
CA LEU A 4 -10.93 1.48 3.36
C LEU A 4 -9.55 1.17 3.95
N TYR A 5 -8.77 0.35 3.27
CA TYR A 5 -7.38 0.04 3.62
C TYR A 5 -6.44 0.84 2.72
N LEU A 6 -5.61 1.69 3.31
CA LEU A 6 -4.46 2.29 2.63
C LEU A 6 -3.20 1.60 3.15
N VAL A 7 -2.44 0.99 2.25
CA VAL A 7 -1.26 0.19 2.58
C VAL A 7 -0.03 0.78 1.91
N GLY A 8 0.86 1.37 2.71
CA GLY A 8 2.16 1.89 2.28
C GLY A 8 3.29 0.89 2.46
N GLY A 9 4.47 1.25 1.99
CA GLY A 9 5.70 0.49 2.21
C GLY A 9 6.71 0.64 1.07
N PRO A 10 8.00 0.33 1.30
CA PRO A 10 9.04 0.45 0.29
C PRO A 10 8.84 -0.53 -0.87
N MET A 11 9.54 -0.30 -1.97
CA MET A 11 9.62 -1.27 -3.05
C MET A 11 10.25 -2.57 -2.53
N GLY A 12 9.72 -3.72 -2.97
CA GLY A 12 10.20 -5.03 -2.55
C GLY A 12 9.64 -5.56 -1.22
N VAL A 13 8.89 -4.77 -0.44
CA VAL A 13 8.31 -5.22 0.83
C VAL A 13 7.13 -6.19 0.66
N GLY A 14 6.54 -6.28 -0.54
CA GLY A 14 5.46 -7.23 -0.85
C GLY A 14 4.05 -6.63 -0.79
N LYS A 15 3.88 -5.31 -0.88
CA LYS A 15 2.57 -4.63 -0.84
C LYS A 15 1.51 -5.26 -1.75
N THR A 16 1.81 -5.34 -3.04
CA THR A 16 0.86 -5.85 -4.04
C THR A 16 0.42 -7.27 -3.74
N SER A 17 1.37 -8.15 -3.38
CA SER A 17 1.07 -9.54 -3.02
C SER A 17 0.17 -9.62 -1.78
N VAL A 18 0.52 -8.89 -0.72
CA VAL A 18 -0.28 -8.83 0.52
C VAL A 18 -1.68 -8.29 0.25
N CYS A 19 -1.78 -7.19 -0.52
CA CYS A 19 -3.07 -6.55 -0.79
C CYS A 19 -3.96 -7.38 -1.74
N GLN A 20 -3.39 -8.13 -2.67
CA GLN A 20 -4.15 -9.09 -3.48
C GLN A 20 -4.69 -10.26 -2.63
N LEU A 21 -3.93 -10.74 -1.65
CA LEU A 21 -4.39 -11.74 -0.71
C LEU A 21 -5.45 -11.17 0.24
N LEU A 22 -5.26 -9.95 0.73
CA LEU A 22 -6.23 -9.24 1.55
C LEU A 22 -7.56 -9.08 0.79
N LYS A 23 -7.53 -8.62 -0.47
CA LYS A 23 -8.71 -8.52 -1.32
C LYS A 23 -9.50 -9.82 -1.39
N ARG A 24 -8.82 -10.98 -1.50
CA ARG A 24 -9.48 -12.30 -1.59
C ARG A 24 -10.07 -12.78 -0.27
N ARG A 25 -9.59 -12.24 0.87
CA ARG A 25 -10.08 -12.55 2.21
C ARG A 25 -11.28 -11.70 2.62
N LEU A 26 -11.47 -10.56 1.96
CA LEU A 26 -12.52 -9.60 2.27
C LEU A 26 -13.69 -9.77 1.29
N ASP A 27 -14.88 -9.74 1.83
CA ASP A 27 -16.09 -9.78 1.01
C ASP A 27 -16.27 -8.45 0.26
N ARG A 28 -16.79 -8.51 -0.99
CA ARG A 28 -17.18 -7.35 -1.79
C ARG A 28 -16.07 -6.28 -1.81
N CYS A 29 -14.87 -6.67 -2.24
CA CYS A 29 -13.67 -5.87 -2.14
C CYS A 29 -13.16 -5.38 -3.51
N ALA A 30 -13.01 -4.05 -3.67
CA ALA A 30 -12.26 -3.45 -4.76
C ALA A 30 -10.77 -3.27 -4.40
N PHE A 31 -9.90 -3.31 -5.40
CA PHE A 31 -8.46 -3.12 -5.22
C PHE A 31 -7.88 -2.16 -6.26
N LEU A 32 -7.03 -1.26 -5.80
CA LEU A 32 -6.22 -0.38 -6.63
C LEU A 32 -4.76 -0.43 -6.20
N ASP A 33 -3.86 -0.69 -7.15
CA ASP A 33 -2.42 -0.43 -6.98
C ASP A 33 -2.11 0.95 -7.57
N GLY A 34 -1.49 1.83 -6.78
CA GLY A 34 -1.15 3.18 -7.22
C GLY A 34 -0.20 3.21 -8.42
N ASP A 35 0.63 2.17 -8.59
CA ASP A 35 1.53 2.05 -9.72
C ASP A 35 0.77 1.89 -11.06
N TRP A 36 -0.46 1.38 -11.05
CA TRP A 36 -1.30 1.31 -12.27
C TRP A 36 -1.72 2.68 -12.80
N CYS A 37 -1.74 3.70 -11.92
CA CYS A 37 -2.01 5.09 -12.34
C CYS A 37 -0.76 5.78 -12.89
N TRP A 38 0.38 5.09 -12.87
CA TRP A 38 1.69 5.58 -13.35
C TRP A 38 2.28 4.73 -14.47
N ASP A 39 1.48 3.92 -15.12
CA ASP A 39 1.92 3.09 -16.24
C ASP A 39 1.99 3.96 -17.51
N MET A 40 3.21 4.35 -17.90
CA MET A 40 3.46 5.23 -19.04
C MET A 40 4.86 5.00 -19.65
N ASP A 41 4.97 5.22 -20.95
CA ASP A 41 6.22 5.18 -21.72
C ASP A 41 6.36 6.45 -22.58
N PRO A 42 7.42 7.28 -22.42
CA PRO A 42 8.48 7.14 -21.43
C PRO A 42 8.00 7.41 -20.00
N PHE A 43 8.68 6.80 -19.02
CA PHE A 43 8.38 7.03 -17.60
C PHE A 43 8.88 8.41 -17.18
N VAL A 44 7.96 9.34 -16.93
CA VAL A 44 8.25 10.75 -16.59
C VAL A 44 7.77 11.07 -15.20
N VAL A 45 8.66 11.61 -14.38
CA VAL A 45 8.36 12.06 -13.00
C VAL A 45 8.66 13.56 -12.88
N ASN A 46 7.60 14.35 -12.90
CA ASN A 46 7.64 15.81 -12.65
C ASN A 46 6.39 16.21 -11.86
N ASP A 47 6.21 17.47 -11.57
CA ASP A 47 5.09 17.92 -10.73
C ASP A 47 3.74 17.77 -11.45
N GLU A 48 3.70 17.89 -12.77
CA GLU A 48 2.49 17.65 -13.58
C GLU A 48 2.06 16.18 -13.50
N THR A 49 2.97 15.24 -13.78
CA THR A 49 2.66 13.81 -13.75
C THR A 49 2.36 13.31 -12.33
N LYS A 50 3.03 13.84 -11.30
CA LYS A 50 2.68 13.55 -9.89
C LYS A 50 1.26 14.01 -9.57
N GLY A 51 0.88 15.24 -10.00
CA GLY A 51 -0.47 15.76 -9.82
C GLY A 51 -1.50 14.88 -10.51
N MET A 52 -1.29 14.57 -11.79
CA MET A 52 -2.15 13.70 -12.60
C MET A 52 -2.35 12.32 -11.94
N VAL A 53 -1.27 11.69 -11.50
CA VAL A 53 -1.36 10.36 -10.85
C VAL A 53 -2.15 10.43 -9.55
N LEU A 54 -1.94 11.46 -8.73
CA LEU A 54 -2.71 11.65 -7.50
C LEU A 54 -4.20 11.88 -7.79
N ASP A 55 -4.52 12.65 -8.83
CA ASP A 55 -5.89 12.88 -9.27
C ASP A 55 -6.55 11.58 -9.74
N ASN A 56 -5.85 10.77 -10.55
CA ASN A 56 -6.33 9.47 -11.00
C ASN A 56 -6.58 8.51 -9.84
N ILE A 57 -5.65 8.42 -8.88
CA ILE A 57 -5.80 7.59 -7.67
C ILE A 57 -7.05 8.02 -6.90
N CYS A 58 -7.17 9.31 -6.60
CA CYS A 58 -8.31 9.83 -5.83
C CYS A 58 -9.62 9.63 -6.57
N PHE A 59 -9.65 9.85 -7.88
CA PHE A 59 -10.85 9.62 -8.70
C PHE A 59 -11.30 8.16 -8.65
N VAL A 60 -10.39 7.20 -8.85
CA VAL A 60 -10.74 5.77 -8.83
C VAL A 60 -11.19 5.34 -7.44
N LEU A 61 -10.47 5.76 -6.39
CA LEU A 61 -10.85 5.43 -5.01
C LEU A 61 -12.22 6.01 -4.65
N ASP A 62 -12.50 7.25 -5.03
CA ASP A 62 -13.80 7.88 -4.80
C ASP A 62 -14.94 7.08 -5.48
N ARG A 63 -14.74 6.62 -6.72
CA ARG A 63 -15.71 5.77 -7.41
C ARG A 63 -15.96 4.46 -6.67
N PHE A 64 -14.93 3.82 -6.13
CA PHE A 64 -15.09 2.60 -5.34
C PHE A 64 -15.85 2.86 -4.03
N LEU A 65 -15.54 3.95 -3.33
CA LEU A 65 -16.21 4.29 -2.06
C LEU A 65 -17.69 4.59 -2.22
N HIS A 66 -18.10 5.17 -3.36
CA HIS A 66 -19.50 5.47 -3.66
C HIS A 66 -20.25 4.30 -4.31
N CYS A 67 -19.58 3.25 -4.74
CA CYS A 67 -20.22 2.08 -5.30
C CYS A 67 -20.86 1.22 -4.20
N THR A 68 -22.14 0.91 -4.35
CA THR A 68 -22.89 0.12 -3.36
C THR A 68 -22.50 -1.36 -3.35
N GLU A 69 -21.81 -1.82 -4.42
CA GLU A 69 -21.33 -3.19 -4.52
C GLU A 69 -20.14 -3.50 -3.62
N PHE A 70 -19.42 -2.49 -3.12
CA PHE A 70 -18.24 -2.71 -2.30
C PHE A 70 -18.48 -2.39 -0.83
N GLU A 71 -17.96 -3.25 0.03
CA GLU A 71 -17.88 -3.08 1.48
C GLU A 71 -16.42 -2.88 1.94
N ASN A 72 -15.48 -3.27 1.08
CA ASN A 72 -14.07 -3.12 1.34
C ASN A 72 -13.38 -2.51 0.11
N VAL A 73 -12.47 -1.59 0.36
CA VAL A 73 -11.58 -1.02 -0.67
C VAL A 73 -10.16 -1.15 -0.16
N VAL A 74 -9.29 -1.75 -0.96
CA VAL A 74 -7.87 -1.90 -0.66
C VAL A 74 -7.08 -1.08 -1.66
N PHE A 75 -6.26 -0.18 -1.17
CA PHE A 75 -5.32 0.63 -1.96
C PHE A 75 -3.90 0.40 -1.46
N CYS A 76 -2.95 0.20 -2.35
CA CYS A 76 -1.55 0.17 -1.99
C CYS A 76 -0.68 1.04 -2.88
N TRP A 77 0.34 1.67 -2.28
CA TRP A 77 1.34 2.45 -2.98
C TRP A 77 2.57 2.67 -2.11
N VAL A 78 3.59 3.38 -2.62
CA VAL A 78 4.82 3.63 -1.86
C VAL A 78 4.63 4.50 -0.61
N LEU A 79 3.78 5.50 -0.61
CA LEU A 79 3.29 6.28 0.55
C LEU A 79 4.35 6.56 1.65
N TYR A 80 5.53 7.02 1.28
CA TYR A 80 6.66 7.19 2.22
C TYR A 80 6.69 8.55 2.95
N GLN A 81 5.74 9.42 2.70
CA GLN A 81 5.60 10.75 3.33
C GLN A 81 4.18 10.95 3.84
N GLN A 82 4.03 11.48 5.05
CA GLN A 82 2.73 11.76 5.67
C GLN A 82 1.85 12.62 4.77
N GLY A 83 2.42 13.65 4.14
CA GLY A 83 1.68 14.54 3.24
C GLY A 83 1.01 13.84 2.05
N ILE A 84 1.52 12.67 1.59
CA ILE A 84 0.86 11.89 0.52
C ILE A 84 -0.41 11.22 1.05
N TRP A 85 -0.36 10.65 2.28
CA TRP A 85 -1.54 10.10 2.95
C TRP A 85 -2.63 11.14 3.14
N ASP A 86 -2.22 12.30 3.65
CA ASP A 86 -3.14 13.40 3.95
C ASP A 86 -3.74 13.98 2.66
N ALA A 87 -2.94 14.11 1.59
CA ALA A 87 -3.41 14.57 0.29
C ALA A 87 -4.45 13.61 -0.34
N ILE A 88 -4.29 12.29 -0.19
CA ILE A 88 -5.27 11.32 -0.65
C ILE A 88 -6.52 11.40 0.21
N LEU A 89 -6.40 11.32 1.54
CA LEU A 89 -7.54 11.25 2.44
C LEU A 89 -8.38 12.52 2.43
N SER A 90 -7.77 13.70 2.27
CA SER A 90 -8.49 14.97 2.20
C SER A 90 -9.38 15.12 0.96
N ARG A 91 -9.17 14.29 -0.07
CA ARG A 91 -9.91 14.30 -1.33
C ARG A 91 -11.01 13.24 -1.40
N LEU A 92 -11.09 12.34 -0.40
CA LEU A 92 -12.04 11.23 -0.38
C LEU A 92 -13.17 11.49 0.61
N ASP A 93 -14.39 11.19 0.21
CA ASP A 93 -15.51 11.13 1.17
C ASP A 93 -15.51 9.76 1.87
N THR A 94 -14.89 9.73 3.05
CA THR A 94 -14.80 8.52 3.87
C THR A 94 -15.90 8.38 4.93
N ARG A 95 -16.95 9.19 4.86
CA ARG A 95 -18.10 9.09 5.78
C ARG A 95 -18.74 7.70 5.69
N GLY A 96 -18.89 7.05 6.83
CA GLY A 96 -19.39 5.68 6.90
C GLY A 96 -18.38 4.58 6.59
N TRP A 97 -17.13 4.94 6.34
CA TRP A 97 -16.02 4.02 6.15
C TRP A 97 -15.07 4.05 7.34
N ARG A 98 -14.67 2.88 7.82
CA ARG A 98 -13.50 2.76 8.68
C ARG A 98 -12.25 2.92 7.80
N VAL A 99 -11.35 3.82 8.17
CA VAL A 99 -10.08 4.00 7.46
C VAL A 99 -8.96 3.29 8.22
N VAL A 100 -8.34 2.31 7.59
CA VAL A 100 -7.15 1.60 8.09
C VAL A 100 -5.94 2.13 7.32
N ARG A 101 -5.02 2.76 8.04
CA ARG A 101 -3.73 3.23 7.50
C ARG A 101 -2.64 2.30 8.01
N ALA A 102 -1.93 1.63 7.13
CA ALA A 102 -0.86 0.71 7.49
C ALA A 102 0.37 0.86 6.59
N ALA A 103 1.56 0.80 7.16
CA ALA A 103 2.82 0.69 6.44
C ALA A 103 3.42 -0.70 6.67
N LEU A 104 3.70 -1.40 5.57
CA LEU A 104 4.49 -2.62 5.61
C LEU A 104 5.96 -2.22 5.65
N VAL A 105 6.68 -2.71 6.64
CA VAL A 105 8.12 -2.50 6.81
C VAL A 105 8.84 -3.84 6.86
N ALA A 106 10.14 -3.83 6.70
CA ALA A 106 10.99 -5.01 6.85
C ALA A 106 12.39 -4.58 7.28
N SER A 107 13.16 -5.49 7.88
CA SER A 107 14.57 -5.23 8.12
C SER A 107 15.32 -4.97 6.80
N PRO A 108 16.41 -4.18 6.82
CA PRO A 108 17.23 -3.95 5.64
C PRO A 108 17.65 -5.25 4.94
N GLU A 109 18.03 -6.26 5.71
CA GLU A 109 18.51 -7.57 5.22
C GLU A 109 17.36 -8.32 4.50
N ALA A 110 16.17 -8.35 5.10
CA ALA A 110 15.00 -8.99 4.50
C ALA A 110 14.60 -8.29 3.20
N LEU A 111 14.64 -6.95 3.19
CA LEU A 111 14.31 -6.17 2.00
C LEU A 111 15.32 -6.39 0.88
N VAL A 112 16.62 -6.34 1.18
CA VAL A 112 17.69 -6.61 0.20
C VAL A 112 17.56 -8.00 -0.40
N ARG A 113 17.36 -9.03 0.42
CA ARG A 113 17.18 -10.41 -0.04
C ARG A 113 16.00 -10.53 -1.03
N ARG A 114 14.86 -9.89 -0.75
CA ARG A 114 13.69 -9.89 -1.63
C ARG A 114 13.95 -9.16 -2.94
N LEU A 115 14.59 -7.99 -2.87
CA LEU A 115 14.92 -7.20 -4.05
C LEU A 115 15.96 -7.90 -4.94
N GLN A 116 16.94 -8.60 -4.35
CA GLN A 116 17.90 -9.43 -5.10
C GLN A 116 17.17 -10.55 -5.87
N GLY A 117 16.18 -11.20 -5.26
CA GLY A 117 15.33 -12.18 -5.94
C GLY A 117 14.54 -11.57 -7.11
N ASP A 118 14.03 -10.34 -6.95
CA ASP A 118 13.34 -9.63 -8.03
C ASP A 118 14.26 -9.24 -9.17
N ILE A 119 15.50 -8.83 -8.87
CA ILE A 119 16.53 -8.51 -9.86
C ILE A 119 16.96 -9.77 -10.61
N ALA A 120 17.24 -10.86 -9.91
CA ALA A 120 17.60 -12.14 -10.53
C ALA A 120 16.51 -12.68 -11.44
N ALA A 121 15.25 -12.40 -11.14
CA ALA A 121 14.10 -12.75 -11.97
C ALA A 121 13.80 -11.73 -13.08
N GLY A 122 14.64 -10.72 -13.30
CA GLY A 122 14.49 -9.69 -14.33
C GLY A 122 13.32 -8.71 -14.10
N ARG A 123 12.73 -8.70 -12.88
CA ARG A 123 11.59 -7.82 -12.57
C ARG A 123 11.99 -6.41 -12.18
N ARG A 124 13.25 -6.20 -11.78
CA ARG A 124 13.77 -4.91 -11.31
C ARG A 124 15.22 -4.69 -11.72
N GLN A 125 15.61 -3.41 -11.77
CA GLN A 125 17.00 -3.01 -11.96
C GLN A 125 17.74 -2.90 -10.62
N PRO A 126 19.08 -3.08 -10.58
CA PRO A 126 19.87 -3.08 -9.35
C PRO A 126 19.78 -1.79 -8.50
N ASP A 127 19.52 -0.64 -9.14
CA ASP A 127 19.38 0.66 -8.48
C ASP A 127 18.18 0.74 -7.50
N VAL A 128 17.26 -0.22 -7.56
CA VAL A 128 16.13 -0.30 -6.64
C VAL A 128 16.56 -0.51 -5.18
N ILE A 129 17.68 -1.24 -4.94
CA ILE A 129 18.14 -1.56 -3.59
C ILE A 129 18.49 -0.28 -2.80
N PRO A 130 19.46 0.57 -3.25
CA PRO A 130 19.80 1.77 -2.50
C PRO A 130 18.62 2.73 -2.37
N ARG A 131 17.75 2.84 -3.38
CA ARG A 131 16.55 3.69 -3.29
C ARG A 131 15.54 3.20 -2.25
N SER A 132 15.35 1.89 -2.14
CA SER A 132 14.43 1.31 -1.15
C SER A 132 14.98 1.44 0.27
N LEU A 133 16.26 1.17 0.47
CA LEU A 133 16.94 1.31 1.76
C LEU A 133 16.92 2.76 2.26
N ALA A 134 17.18 3.73 1.40
CA ALA A 134 17.15 5.15 1.75
C ALA A 134 15.75 5.62 2.23
N ARG A 135 14.69 4.93 1.82
CA ARG A 135 13.31 5.27 2.21
C ARG A 135 12.84 4.58 3.49
N LEU A 136 13.48 3.49 3.94
CA LEU A 136 13.06 2.75 5.12
C LEU A 136 12.85 3.64 6.36
N PRO A 137 13.79 4.53 6.75
CA PRO A 137 13.61 5.36 7.93
C PRO A 137 12.44 6.35 7.84
N LEU A 138 11.96 6.64 6.62
CA LEU A 138 10.82 7.54 6.43
C LEU A 138 9.51 6.90 6.90
N TYR A 139 9.37 5.58 6.76
CA TYR A 139 8.17 4.87 7.21
C TYR A 139 8.04 4.83 8.74
N GLU A 140 9.15 4.80 9.48
CA GLU A 140 9.16 4.81 10.95
C GLU A 140 8.53 6.10 11.53
N LYS A 141 8.56 7.20 10.76
CA LYS A 141 8.04 8.51 11.18
C LYS A 141 6.56 8.72 10.83
N LEU A 142 5.94 7.78 10.14
CA LEU A 142 4.54 7.90 9.73
C LEU A 142 3.60 7.60 10.91
N ASP A 143 2.55 8.41 11.02
CA ASP A 143 1.44 8.18 11.96
C ASP A 143 0.45 7.16 11.39
N VAL A 144 0.91 5.91 11.24
CA VAL A 144 0.14 4.78 10.72
C VAL A 144 0.52 3.49 11.45
N LEU A 145 -0.34 2.48 11.39
CA LEU A 145 -0.02 1.14 11.87
C LEU A 145 1.20 0.60 11.10
N GLN A 146 2.24 0.21 11.81
CA GLN A 146 3.40 -0.43 11.20
C GLN A 146 3.34 -1.94 11.36
N ILE A 147 3.50 -2.67 10.26
CA ILE A 147 3.52 -4.13 10.24
C ILE A 147 4.87 -4.59 9.71
N ASP A 148 5.68 -5.14 10.61
CA ASP A 148 6.95 -5.77 10.24
C ASP A 148 6.69 -7.10 9.52
N THR A 149 7.19 -7.19 8.30
CA THR A 149 7.05 -8.35 7.42
C THR A 149 8.34 -9.15 7.28
N SER A 150 9.40 -8.84 8.05
CA SER A 150 10.72 -9.46 7.92
C SER A 150 10.63 -10.99 7.92
N GLU A 151 9.89 -11.53 8.91
CA GLU A 151 9.71 -12.97 9.14
C GLU A 151 8.27 -13.45 8.87
N ARG A 152 7.43 -12.61 8.24
CA ARG A 152 6.04 -12.95 7.93
C ARG A 152 5.86 -13.27 6.46
N SER A 153 5.04 -14.26 6.18
CA SER A 153 4.52 -14.51 4.84
C SER A 153 3.52 -13.42 4.41
N ALA A 154 3.25 -13.35 3.12
CA ALA A 154 2.22 -12.43 2.61
C ALA A 154 0.82 -12.81 3.13
N GLU A 155 0.54 -14.11 3.29
CA GLU A 155 -0.69 -14.63 3.88
C GLU A 155 -0.89 -14.17 5.32
N GLU A 156 0.11 -14.31 6.17
CA GLU A 156 0.07 -13.88 7.58
C GLU A 156 -0.13 -12.37 7.68
N THR A 157 0.59 -11.61 6.84
CA THR A 157 0.46 -10.14 6.81
C THR A 157 -0.94 -9.71 6.36
N ALA A 158 -1.51 -10.34 5.34
CA ALA A 158 -2.88 -10.09 4.90
C ALA A 158 -3.90 -10.46 5.99
N GLY A 159 -3.66 -11.56 6.72
CA GLY A 159 -4.46 -11.95 7.87
C GLY A 159 -4.45 -10.91 8.99
N CYS A 160 -3.27 -10.37 9.32
CA CYS A 160 -3.12 -9.29 10.30
C CYS A 160 -3.90 -8.02 9.89
N LEU A 161 -3.82 -7.61 8.63
CA LEU A 161 -4.56 -6.47 8.11
C LEU A 161 -6.08 -6.68 8.17
N ALA A 162 -6.57 -7.86 7.76
CA ALA A 162 -7.99 -8.19 7.81
C ALA A 162 -8.50 -8.18 9.27
N PHE A 163 -7.74 -8.76 10.18
CA PHE A 163 -8.07 -8.77 11.62
C PHE A 163 -8.12 -7.34 12.18
N TYR A 164 -7.10 -6.54 11.90
CA TYR A 164 -7.07 -5.15 12.35
C TYR A 164 -8.23 -4.33 11.79
N GLY A 165 -8.54 -4.50 10.51
CA GLY A 165 -9.69 -3.84 9.89
C GLY A 165 -11.01 -4.20 10.54
N ARG A 166 -11.15 -5.43 11.02
CA ARG A 166 -12.37 -5.91 11.69
C ARG A 166 -12.46 -5.47 13.15
N TYR A 167 -11.38 -5.56 13.90
CA TYR A 167 -11.38 -5.42 15.36
C TYR A 167 -10.70 -4.16 15.89
N GLY A 168 -9.89 -3.47 15.09
CA GLY A 168 -9.15 -2.26 15.50
C GLY A 168 -7.90 -2.54 16.34
N THR A 169 -7.54 -3.82 16.51
CA THR A 169 -6.37 -4.28 17.28
C THR A 169 -5.61 -5.32 16.46
N MET A 170 -4.31 -5.46 16.72
CA MET A 170 -3.52 -6.54 16.11
C MET A 170 -3.88 -7.89 16.78
N PRO A 171 -3.83 -9.01 16.02
CA PRO A 171 -3.99 -10.33 16.61
C PRO A 171 -2.90 -10.60 17.64
N SER A 172 -3.22 -11.25 18.75
CA SER A 172 -2.23 -11.80 19.68
C SER A 172 -1.31 -12.77 18.95
N ARG A 173 -0.02 -12.71 19.26
CA ARG A 173 0.96 -13.65 18.70
C ARG A 173 0.73 -15.05 19.24
#